data_5a229f1b5bc8e1bc5d031566bb5ac35d
#
_entry.id   5a229f1b5bc8e1bc5d031566bb5ac35d
#
_cell.length_a   1.000
_cell.length_b   1.000
_cell.length_c   1.000
_cell.angle_alpha   90.00
_cell.angle_beta   90.00
_cell.angle_gamma   90.00
#
_symmetry.space_group_name_H-M   'P 1'
#
loop_
_entity.id
_entity.type
_entity.pdbx_description
1 polymer ?
#
loop_
_entity_poly.entity_id
_entity_poly.type
_entity_poly.pdbx_seq_one_letter_code
_entity_poly.pdbx_strand_id
1 'polypeptide(L)'
;MTKLFSNYKRAAIDFASAQGNYLTDTTGNTYLDFSSGIGVTNLGYHPSVNQALTDQVGKILHQPNLYHNQLQEDVAGLLIGDKDYLAFFCNSGAEANEAAIKIARKASGKQEIITFQNSFHGRTFGSMSATGQDKIKQGFGEGVPHFSYAIFNDIDSVKALASDETAAIMLELVQGESGVQPADKDFVKALADFCKEMGIYLIVDEVQTGLGRTGKLYAYEHYDIEPDIFTLAKGLANGVPVGAMLAKSSLGEAFSYGSHGSTFGGNKLAMAAAKATLEVMLVSGFLDTALENGNQLQAKLQTALSDKETVTTVRGLGYMVGIETTGNLGELVQSARDKGLIVLTAGINVIRLLPPITLSDAEIEKGVALLSEIFD
;
A
#
# COMPACT_ATOMS: atom_id res chain seq x y z
N MET A 1 26.21 -9.81 20.02
CA MET A 1 25.97 -10.13 18.58
C MET A 1 24.48 -10.28 18.35
N THR A 2 23.93 -9.65 17.30
CA THR A 2 22.54 -9.88 16.90
C THR A 2 22.33 -11.33 16.46
N LYS A 3 21.13 -11.87 16.76
CA LYS A 3 20.68 -13.18 16.25
C LYS A 3 19.82 -13.06 14.98
N LEU A 4 19.68 -11.85 14.42
CA LEU A 4 18.88 -11.56 13.25
C LEU A 4 19.74 -11.53 11.98
N PHE A 5 19.18 -11.94 10.85
CA PHE A 5 19.80 -11.74 9.56
C PHE A 5 20.01 -10.25 9.26
N SER A 6 21.07 -9.92 8.51
CA SER A 6 21.42 -8.54 8.14
C SER A 6 20.72 -8.08 6.85
N ASN A 7 19.48 -8.53 6.65
CA ASN A 7 18.66 -8.17 5.48
C ASN A 7 18.05 -6.75 5.56
N TYR A 8 18.15 -6.09 6.72
CA TYR A 8 17.76 -4.69 6.92
C TYR A 8 18.93 -3.89 7.51
N LYS A 9 19.17 -2.68 6.98
CA LYS A 9 20.08 -1.69 7.58
C LYS A 9 19.30 -0.93 8.67
N ARG A 10 19.33 -1.44 9.91
CA ARG A 10 18.59 -0.89 11.04
C ARG A 10 19.27 0.36 11.59
N ALA A 11 18.50 1.42 11.83
CA ALA A 11 18.95 2.54 12.67
C ALA A 11 19.06 2.10 14.15
N ALA A 12 19.92 2.75 14.92
CA ALA A 12 20.08 2.47 16.35
C ALA A 12 19.02 3.21 17.19
N ILE A 13 17.75 3.08 16.81
CA ILE A 13 16.58 3.64 17.51
C ILE A 13 15.66 2.49 17.85
N ASP A 14 15.18 2.43 19.09
CA ASP A 14 14.16 1.48 19.55
C ASP A 14 12.96 2.26 20.05
N PHE A 15 11.82 2.12 19.37
CA PHE A 15 10.58 2.81 19.70
C PHE A 15 9.85 2.06 20.82
N ALA A 16 9.63 2.72 21.96
CA ALA A 16 8.98 2.16 23.14
C ALA A 16 7.48 2.39 23.18
N SER A 17 7.01 3.51 22.62
CA SER A 17 5.59 3.88 22.64
C SER A 17 5.24 4.80 21.47
N ALA A 18 3.93 4.99 21.27
CA ALA A 18 3.42 5.90 20.26
C ALA A 18 2.06 6.47 20.68
N GLN A 19 1.78 7.70 20.27
CA GLN A 19 0.51 8.36 20.50
C GLN A 19 0.19 9.33 19.36
N GLY A 20 -1.02 9.24 18.82
CA GLY A 20 -1.41 10.03 17.65
C GLY A 20 -0.44 9.79 16.49
N ASN A 21 0.20 10.85 16.02
CA ASN A 21 1.14 10.82 14.91
C ASN A 21 2.62 10.85 15.34
N TYR A 22 2.90 10.54 16.61
CA TYR A 22 4.24 10.59 17.19
C TYR A 22 4.70 9.23 17.71
N LEU A 23 5.98 8.94 17.48
CA LEU A 23 6.72 7.82 18.06
C LEU A 23 7.61 8.32 19.18
N THR A 24 7.77 7.53 20.25
CA THR A 24 8.71 7.83 21.35
C THR A 24 9.69 6.67 21.48
N ASP A 25 10.99 6.97 21.49
CA ASP A 25 12.03 5.97 21.68
C ASP A 25 12.27 5.60 23.15
N THR A 26 13.09 4.58 23.39
CA THR A 26 13.45 4.10 24.73
C THR A 26 14.24 5.12 25.57
N THR A 27 14.72 6.19 24.95
CA THR A 27 15.43 7.29 25.65
C THR A 27 14.54 8.50 25.91
N GLY A 28 13.28 8.47 25.45
CA GLY A 28 12.28 9.51 25.65
C GLY A 28 12.22 10.58 24.55
N ASN A 29 13.00 10.45 23.47
CA ASN A 29 12.88 11.35 22.33
C ASN A 29 11.60 11.06 21.54
N THR A 30 10.95 12.11 21.06
CA THR A 30 9.73 12.03 20.28
C THR A 30 9.97 12.41 18.81
N TYR A 31 9.33 11.68 17.93
CA TYR A 31 9.47 11.83 16.47
C TYR A 31 8.10 11.97 15.84
N LEU A 32 7.91 12.99 15.01
CA LEU A 32 6.75 13.07 14.10
C LEU A 32 6.92 12.01 13.01
N ASP A 33 5.92 11.12 12.86
CA ASP A 33 6.03 9.97 11.97
C ASP A 33 5.51 10.27 10.56
N PHE A 34 6.42 10.56 9.63
CA PHE A 34 6.10 10.67 8.21
C PHE A 34 6.36 9.36 7.44
N SER A 35 6.44 8.23 8.15
CA SER A 35 6.59 6.91 7.56
C SER A 35 5.36 6.01 7.71
N SER A 36 4.60 6.18 8.78
CA SER A 36 3.50 5.27 9.18
C SER A 36 3.92 3.79 9.12
N GLY A 37 5.17 3.46 9.45
CA GLY A 37 5.66 2.08 9.31
C GLY A 37 5.62 1.55 7.88
N ILE A 38 5.92 2.38 6.88
CA ILE A 38 5.79 2.14 5.43
C ILE A 38 4.30 2.11 5.00
N GLY A 39 3.53 3.09 5.45
CA GLY A 39 2.10 3.24 5.10
C GLY A 39 1.19 2.20 5.76
N VAL A 40 1.52 1.76 6.96
CA VAL A 40 0.77 0.77 7.74
C VAL A 40 -0.18 1.44 8.73
N THR A 41 0.32 2.37 9.55
CA THR A 41 -0.50 3.08 10.54
C THR A 41 -1.13 4.33 9.92
N ASN A 42 -2.06 4.14 8.97
CA ASN A 42 -2.67 5.24 8.23
C ASN A 42 -3.43 6.23 9.12
N LEU A 43 -4.00 5.76 10.23
CA LEU A 43 -4.67 6.59 11.23
C LEU A 43 -3.74 7.05 12.37
N GLY A 44 -2.41 6.87 12.23
CA GLY A 44 -1.50 6.98 13.36
C GLY A 44 -1.85 5.95 14.44
N TYR A 45 -1.57 6.25 15.69
CA TYR A 45 -1.90 5.37 16.83
C TYR A 45 -3.26 5.76 17.40
N HIS A 46 -4.32 5.37 16.67
CA HIS A 46 -5.70 5.81 16.91
C HIS A 46 -6.34 5.09 18.11
N PRO A 47 -6.99 5.82 19.05
CA PRO A 47 -7.56 5.23 20.27
C PRO A 47 -8.61 4.15 19.99
N SER A 48 -9.47 4.33 18.98
CA SER A 48 -10.52 3.36 18.62
C SER A 48 -9.95 2.01 18.21
N VAL A 49 -8.84 2.00 17.45
CA VAL A 49 -8.18 0.76 17.03
C VAL A 49 -7.53 0.06 18.24
N ASN A 50 -6.85 0.82 19.10
CA ASN A 50 -6.24 0.30 20.33
C ASN A 50 -7.30 -0.30 21.27
N GLN A 51 -8.46 0.35 21.41
CA GLN A 51 -9.56 -0.16 22.23
C GLN A 51 -10.15 -1.45 21.64
N ALA A 52 -10.38 -1.50 20.33
CA ALA A 52 -10.89 -2.70 19.66
C ALA A 52 -9.94 -3.90 19.83
N LEU A 53 -8.63 -3.68 19.75
CA LEU A 53 -7.62 -4.69 20.01
C LEU A 53 -7.66 -5.19 21.46
N THR A 54 -7.69 -4.26 22.42
CA THR A 54 -7.75 -4.57 23.86
C THR A 54 -9.00 -5.43 24.19
N ASP A 55 -10.15 -5.03 23.66
CA ASP A 55 -11.41 -5.75 23.86
C ASP A 55 -11.39 -7.13 23.22
N GLN A 56 -10.73 -7.28 22.05
CA GLN A 56 -10.69 -8.56 21.34
C GLN A 56 -9.69 -9.54 21.97
N VAL A 57 -8.58 -9.05 22.53
CA VAL A 57 -7.60 -9.88 23.26
C VAL A 57 -8.24 -10.59 24.45
N GLY A 58 -9.19 -9.95 25.12
CA GLY A 58 -9.96 -10.55 26.24
C GLY A 58 -11.00 -11.60 25.84
N LYS A 59 -11.22 -11.86 24.54
CA LYS A 59 -12.22 -12.79 24.02
C LYS A 59 -11.53 -13.97 23.32
N ILE A 60 -11.51 -13.97 22.00
CA ILE A 60 -10.90 -15.01 21.16
C ILE A 60 -10.05 -14.37 20.08
N LEU A 61 -8.79 -14.81 19.95
CA LEU A 61 -7.86 -14.25 18.97
C LEU A 61 -8.03 -14.87 17.57
N HIS A 62 -8.28 -16.18 17.54
CA HIS A 62 -8.30 -16.97 16.31
C HIS A 62 -9.35 -18.07 16.37
N GLN A 63 -9.95 -18.34 15.20
CA GLN A 63 -10.74 -19.55 14.93
C GLN A 63 -10.44 -20.01 13.50
N PRO A 64 -10.57 -21.33 13.19
CA PRO A 64 -10.41 -21.79 11.81
C PRO A 64 -11.46 -21.20 10.88
N ASN A 65 -11.07 -20.93 9.64
CA ASN A 65 -11.99 -20.47 8.57
C ASN A 65 -13.03 -21.52 8.13
N LEU A 66 -13.11 -22.64 8.85
CA LEU A 66 -14.17 -23.64 8.72
C LEU A 66 -15.46 -23.25 9.45
N TYR A 67 -15.43 -22.20 10.25
CA TYR A 67 -16.58 -21.72 11.04
C TYR A 67 -16.91 -20.29 10.65
N HIS A 68 -18.19 -19.94 10.71
CA HIS A 68 -18.66 -18.58 10.46
C HIS A 68 -17.97 -17.55 11.37
N ASN A 69 -17.57 -16.43 10.79
CA ASN A 69 -16.90 -15.34 11.48
C ASN A 69 -17.57 -14.00 11.13
N GLN A 70 -18.44 -13.53 12.00
CA GLN A 70 -19.18 -12.30 11.80
C GLN A 70 -18.26 -11.08 11.57
N LEU A 71 -17.09 -11.02 12.24
CA LEU A 71 -16.14 -9.91 12.00
C LEU A 71 -15.57 -9.91 10.58
N GLN A 72 -15.42 -11.09 9.94
CA GLN A 72 -15.02 -11.11 8.51
C GLN A 72 -16.14 -10.57 7.62
N GLU A 73 -17.39 -10.96 7.87
CA GLU A 73 -18.54 -10.46 7.12
C GLU A 73 -18.69 -8.93 7.29
N ASP A 74 -18.57 -8.43 8.53
CA ASP A 74 -18.63 -7.00 8.82
C ASP A 74 -17.52 -6.22 8.06
N VAL A 75 -16.27 -6.71 8.12
CA VAL A 75 -15.14 -6.07 7.41
C VAL A 75 -15.31 -6.15 5.90
N ALA A 76 -15.73 -7.30 5.37
CA ALA A 76 -16.01 -7.45 3.94
C ALA A 76 -17.10 -6.47 3.49
N GLY A 77 -18.19 -6.35 4.27
CA GLY A 77 -19.27 -5.41 4.00
C GLY A 77 -18.80 -3.95 3.98
N LEU A 78 -17.95 -3.56 4.95
CA LEU A 78 -17.37 -2.20 4.99
C LEU A 78 -16.43 -1.91 3.83
N LEU A 79 -15.65 -2.90 3.38
CA LEU A 79 -14.75 -2.76 2.23
C LEU A 79 -15.49 -2.71 0.89
N ILE A 80 -16.53 -3.50 0.74
CA ILE A 80 -17.26 -3.67 -0.53
C ILE A 80 -18.30 -2.56 -0.71
N GLY A 81 -19.02 -2.20 0.35
CA GLY A 81 -20.17 -1.32 0.25
C GLY A 81 -21.22 -1.90 -0.71
N ASP A 82 -21.70 -1.09 -1.63
CA ASP A 82 -22.71 -1.47 -2.65
C ASP A 82 -22.08 -2.04 -3.95
N LYS A 83 -20.74 -2.23 -3.99
CA LYS A 83 -20.05 -2.73 -5.19
C LYS A 83 -20.16 -4.27 -5.30
N ASP A 84 -20.02 -4.80 -6.51
CA ASP A 84 -20.13 -6.23 -6.78
C ASP A 84 -18.78 -6.96 -6.64
N TYR A 85 -18.35 -7.20 -5.38
CA TYR A 85 -17.12 -7.91 -5.06
C TYR A 85 -17.33 -9.00 -4.01
N LEU A 86 -16.39 -9.93 -3.96
CA LEU A 86 -16.19 -10.89 -2.87
C LEU A 86 -14.81 -10.69 -2.27
N ALA A 87 -14.65 -10.91 -0.97
CA ALA A 87 -13.40 -10.74 -0.25
C ALA A 87 -12.78 -12.07 0.19
N PHE A 88 -11.46 -12.20 0.04
CA PHE A 88 -10.63 -13.23 0.65
C PHE A 88 -9.61 -12.57 1.58
N PHE A 89 -9.57 -12.97 2.85
CA PHE A 89 -8.63 -12.44 3.83
C PHE A 89 -7.41 -13.32 4.01
N CYS A 90 -6.23 -12.67 4.12
CA CYS A 90 -4.92 -13.29 4.36
C CYS A 90 -4.12 -12.44 5.36
N ASN A 91 -2.77 -12.55 5.41
CA ASN A 91 -1.97 -11.93 6.48
C ASN A 91 -1.03 -10.83 5.96
N SER A 92 -0.91 -10.65 4.66
CA SER A 92 0.03 -9.71 4.06
C SER A 92 -0.39 -9.31 2.65
N GLY A 93 0.19 -8.21 2.14
CA GLY A 93 0.02 -7.79 0.75
C GLY A 93 0.58 -8.82 -0.25
N ALA A 94 1.69 -9.49 0.10
CA ALA A 94 2.22 -10.55 -0.76
C ALA A 94 1.23 -11.71 -0.91
N GLU A 95 0.61 -12.17 0.19
CA GLU A 95 -0.43 -13.22 0.13
C GLU A 95 -1.67 -12.76 -0.64
N ALA A 96 -2.08 -11.49 -0.50
CA ALA A 96 -3.19 -10.94 -1.27
C ALA A 96 -2.87 -10.92 -2.78
N ASN A 97 -1.66 -10.53 -3.16
CA ASN A 97 -1.20 -10.55 -4.55
C ASN A 97 -1.05 -11.98 -5.10
N GLU A 98 -0.59 -12.95 -4.29
CA GLU A 98 -0.61 -14.37 -4.67
C GLU A 98 -2.03 -14.86 -4.96
N ALA A 99 -3.01 -14.46 -4.13
CA ALA A 99 -4.41 -14.80 -4.35
C ALA A 99 -4.94 -14.17 -5.64
N ALA A 100 -4.63 -12.89 -5.91
CA ALA A 100 -5.01 -12.18 -7.12
C ALA A 100 -4.45 -12.83 -8.39
N ILE A 101 -3.16 -13.18 -8.40
CA ILE A 101 -2.51 -13.89 -9.51
C ILE A 101 -3.16 -15.27 -9.74
N LYS A 102 -3.41 -16.00 -8.65
CA LYS A 102 -4.02 -17.34 -8.74
C LYS A 102 -5.46 -17.31 -9.25
N ILE A 103 -6.29 -16.38 -8.77
CA ILE A 103 -7.68 -16.30 -9.21
C ILE A 103 -7.76 -15.86 -10.68
N ALA A 104 -6.94 -14.90 -11.11
CA ALA A 104 -6.89 -14.45 -12.49
C ALA A 104 -6.52 -15.59 -13.46
N ARG A 105 -5.46 -16.35 -13.15
CA ARG A 105 -5.05 -17.53 -13.94
C ARG A 105 -6.13 -18.61 -13.97
N LYS A 106 -6.73 -18.91 -12.81
CA LYS A 106 -7.71 -19.97 -12.72
C LYS A 106 -9.04 -19.61 -13.39
N ALA A 107 -9.50 -18.37 -13.27
CA ALA A 107 -10.75 -17.93 -13.87
C ALA A 107 -10.66 -17.78 -15.40
N SER A 108 -9.52 -17.29 -15.90
CA SER A 108 -9.32 -17.14 -17.36
C SER A 108 -8.91 -18.43 -18.05
N GLY A 109 -8.31 -19.39 -17.33
CA GLY A 109 -7.63 -20.55 -17.92
C GLY A 109 -6.29 -20.23 -18.58
N LYS A 110 -5.85 -18.98 -18.56
CA LYS A 110 -4.62 -18.45 -19.13
C LYS A 110 -3.51 -18.31 -18.10
N GLN A 111 -2.27 -18.11 -18.52
CA GLN A 111 -1.13 -18.14 -17.59
C GLN A 111 -0.38 -16.82 -17.48
N GLU A 112 -0.36 -16.00 -18.52
CA GLU A 112 0.47 -14.81 -18.51
C GLU A 112 -0.12 -13.66 -17.69
N ILE A 113 0.72 -13.03 -16.89
CA ILE A 113 0.42 -11.79 -16.17
C ILE A 113 1.40 -10.71 -16.65
N ILE A 114 0.88 -9.63 -17.20
CA ILE A 114 1.68 -8.45 -17.51
C ILE A 114 1.71 -7.56 -16.27
N THR A 115 2.92 -7.18 -15.84
CA THR A 115 3.15 -6.20 -14.79
C THR A 115 4.00 -5.04 -15.34
N PHE A 116 4.53 -4.19 -14.49
CA PHE A 116 5.28 -3.02 -14.95
C PHE A 116 6.71 -3.00 -14.42
N GLN A 117 7.64 -2.50 -15.23
CA GLN A 117 8.99 -2.21 -14.79
C GLN A 117 8.97 -1.32 -13.54
N ASN A 118 9.89 -1.57 -12.62
CA ASN A 118 10.02 -0.88 -11.33
C ASN A 118 8.85 -1.12 -10.34
N SER A 119 7.84 -1.93 -10.66
CA SER A 119 6.77 -2.28 -9.72
C SER A 119 7.30 -3.07 -8.52
N PHE A 120 6.48 -3.09 -7.45
CA PHE A 120 6.73 -3.93 -6.27
C PHE A 120 5.42 -4.58 -5.79
N HIS A 121 5.34 -5.91 -5.88
CA HIS A 121 4.15 -6.67 -5.51
C HIS A 121 4.37 -7.65 -4.35
N GLY A 122 5.60 -7.81 -3.86
CA GLY A 122 5.90 -8.64 -2.70
C GLY A 122 7.20 -9.43 -2.80
N ARG A 123 7.41 -10.32 -1.83
CA ARG A 123 8.66 -11.10 -1.65
C ARG A 123 8.45 -12.61 -1.67
N THR A 124 7.21 -13.11 -1.75
CA THR A 124 6.93 -14.53 -2.02
C THR A 124 7.14 -14.83 -3.50
N PHE A 125 7.36 -16.06 -3.88
CA PHE A 125 7.83 -16.39 -5.23
C PHE A 125 6.91 -15.87 -6.35
N GLY A 126 5.58 -15.99 -6.24
CA GLY A 126 4.66 -15.45 -7.25
C GLY A 126 4.64 -13.93 -7.27
N SER A 127 4.47 -13.28 -6.12
CA SER A 127 4.48 -11.81 -6.03
C SER A 127 5.85 -11.19 -6.33
N MET A 128 6.96 -11.92 -6.02
CA MET A 128 8.31 -11.52 -6.41
C MET A 128 8.50 -11.63 -7.93
N SER A 129 7.95 -12.68 -8.55
CA SER A 129 7.97 -12.82 -10.02
C SER A 129 7.14 -11.75 -10.71
N ALA A 130 6.04 -11.29 -10.10
CA ALA A 130 5.26 -10.15 -10.58
C ALA A 130 5.99 -8.80 -10.43
N THR A 131 6.93 -8.69 -9.47
CA THR A 131 7.69 -7.47 -9.21
C THR A 131 8.66 -7.15 -10.35
N GLY A 132 8.57 -5.94 -10.93
CA GLY A 132 9.36 -5.48 -12.07
C GLY A 132 10.76 -4.96 -11.72
N GLN A 133 11.44 -5.55 -10.72
CA GLN A 133 12.76 -5.15 -10.23
C GLN A 133 13.70 -6.34 -10.17
N ASP A 134 14.66 -6.43 -11.08
CA ASP A 134 15.60 -7.58 -11.18
C ASP A 134 16.45 -7.77 -9.92
N LYS A 135 16.83 -6.67 -9.26
CA LYS A 135 17.61 -6.71 -8.02
C LYS A 135 16.92 -7.53 -6.91
N ILE A 136 15.60 -7.53 -6.88
CA ILE A 136 14.80 -8.26 -5.88
C ILE A 136 14.80 -9.77 -6.15
N LYS A 137 14.92 -10.17 -7.41
CA LYS A 137 14.88 -11.56 -7.89
C LYS A 137 16.25 -12.24 -7.87
N GLN A 138 17.32 -11.44 -7.82
CA GLN A 138 18.68 -11.92 -7.97
C GLN A 138 19.02 -13.00 -6.92
N GLY A 139 19.46 -14.18 -7.39
CA GLY A 139 19.91 -15.29 -6.55
C GLY A 139 18.82 -16.25 -6.08
N PHE A 140 17.54 -16.01 -6.44
CA PHE A 140 16.40 -16.86 -6.04
C PHE A 140 15.93 -17.84 -7.14
N GLY A 141 16.69 -17.97 -8.24
CA GLY A 141 16.34 -18.84 -9.37
C GLY A 141 15.39 -18.18 -10.36
N GLU A 142 14.74 -18.98 -11.21
CA GLU A 142 13.90 -18.49 -12.30
C GLU A 142 12.56 -17.90 -11.84
N GLY A 143 12.14 -18.22 -10.61
CA GLY A 143 10.85 -17.77 -10.08
C GLY A 143 9.65 -18.50 -10.70
N VAL A 144 8.47 -17.90 -10.57
CA VAL A 144 7.23 -18.39 -11.20
C VAL A 144 7.19 -17.89 -12.65
N PRO A 145 6.95 -18.77 -13.65
CA PRO A 145 6.96 -18.38 -15.05
C PRO A 145 5.73 -17.56 -15.46
N HIS A 146 5.75 -17.05 -16.69
CA HIS A 146 4.68 -16.31 -17.36
C HIS A 146 4.39 -14.96 -16.72
N PHE A 147 5.44 -14.16 -16.54
CA PHE A 147 5.35 -12.74 -16.22
C PHE A 147 6.11 -11.92 -17.27
N SER A 148 5.47 -10.88 -17.79
CA SER A 148 6.07 -9.88 -18.68
C SER A 148 5.99 -8.49 -18.06
N TYR A 149 6.92 -7.59 -18.43
CA TYR A 149 7.06 -6.29 -17.76
C TYR A 149 6.97 -5.16 -18.78
N ALA A 150 5.82 -4.49 -18.81
CA ALA A 150 5.58 -3.30 -19.63
C ALA A 150 6.27 -2.06 -19.06
N ILE A 151 6.42 -1.03 -19.86
CA ILE A 151 6.88 0.29 -19.41
C ILE A 151 5.70 1.00 -18.73
N PHE A 152 5.92 1.52 -17.53
CA PHE A 152 4.89 2.25 -16.78
C PHE A 152 4.51 3.54 -17.52
N ASN A 153 3.21 3.86 -17.56
CA ASN A 153 2.63 4.97 -18.32
C ASN A 153 2.79 4.88 -19.85
N ASP A 154 3.02 3.67 -20.38
CA ASP A 154 3.12 3.43 -21.83
C ASP A 154 2.17 2.30 -22.25
N ILE A 155 1.00 2.67 -22.80
CA ILE A 155 -0.02 1.70 -23.25
C ILE A 155 0.43 0.89 -24.46
N ASP A 156 1.29 1.43 -25.31
CA ASP A 156 1.77 0.71 -26.48
C ASP A 156 2.72 -0.42 -26.09
N SER A 157 3.51 -0.24 -25.02
CA SER A 157 4.34 -1.30 -24.45
C SER A 157 3.47 -2.45 -23.89
N VAL A 158 2.31 -2.15 -23.30
CA VAL A 158 1.35 -3.15 -22.83
C VAL A 158 0.76 -3.93 -24.01
N LYS A 159 0.28 -3.23 -25.03
CA LYS A 159 -0.31 -3.84 -26.24
C LYS A 159 0.68 -4.74 -26.97
N ALA A 160 1.97 -4.38 -26.98
CA ALA A 160 3.02 -5.17 -27.62
C ALA A 160 3.30 -6.51 -26.89
N LEU A 161 3.02 -6.60 -25.58
CA LEU A 161 3.19 -7.81 -24.79
C LEU A 161 1.93 -8.67 -24.70
N ALA A 162 0.75 -8.05 -24.82
CA ALA A 162 -0.51 -8.75 -24.66
C ALA A 162 -0.76 -9.78 -25.79
N SER A 163 -1.28 -10.93 -25.40
CA SER A 163 -1.60 -12.05 -26.30
C SER A 163 -2.87 -12.77 -25.84
N ASP A 164 -3.29 -13.78 -26.60
CA ASP A 164 -4.41 -14.65 -26.22
C ASP A 164 -4.14 -15.45 -24.92
N GLU A 165 -2.88 -15.56 -24.49
CA GLU A 165 -2.46 -16.22 -23.25
C GLU A 165 -2.44 -15.27 -22.04
N THR A 166 -2.71 -13.99 -22.25
CA THR A 166 -2.69 -12.99 -21.17
C THR A 166 -3.94 -13.15 -20.29
N ALA A 167 -3.73 -13.54 -19.02
CA ALA A 167 -4.78 -13.69 -18.02
C ALA A 167 -5.16 -12.35 -17.38
N ALA A 168 -4.15 -11.54 -17.03
CA ALA A 168 -4.36 -10.26 -16.36
C ALA A 168 -3.23 -9.27 -16.62
N ILE A 169 -3.54 -7.99 -16.37
CA ILE A 169 -2.56 -6.92 -16.25
C ILE A 169 -2.65 -6.39 -14.82
N MET A 170 -1.50 -6.32 -14.12
CA MET A 170 -1.40 -5.94 -12.71
C MET A 170 -0.55 -4.70 -12.54
N LEU A 171 -1.07 -3.68 -11.84
CA LEU A 171 -0.35 -2.43 -11.59
C LEU A 171 -0.60 -1.87 -10.19
N GLU A 172 0.34 -1.04 -9.74
CA GLU A 172 0.16 -0.05 -8.68
C GLU A 172 -0.25 1.28 -9.33
N LEU A 173 -1.25 1.98 -8.80
CA LEU A 173 -1.63 3.31 -9.30
C LEU A 173 -0.65 4.43 -8.88
N VAL A 174 0.17 4.14 -7.88
CA VAL A 174 1.39 4.88 -7.56
C VAL A 174 2.47 3.86 -7.24
N GLN A 175 3.51 3.76 -8.06
CA GLN A 175 4.66 2.89 -7.77
C GLN A 175 5.45 3.45 -6.58
N GLY A 176 5.19 2.91 -5.38
CA GLY A 176 5.71 3.44 -4.14
C GLY A 176 7.18 3.21 -3.92
N GLU A 177 7.67 2.02 -4.26
CA GLU A 177 9.05 1.59 -3.98
C GLU A 177 10.06 2.14 -4.97
N SER A 178 9.64 2.55 -6.16
CA SER A 178 10.50 3.08 -7.22
C SER A 178 10.57 4.61 -7.27
N GLY A 179 10.11 5.31 -6.24
CA GLY A 179 10.25 6.76 -6.14
C GLY A 179 8.94 7.53 -6.20
N VAL A 180 7.84 6.92 -5.76
CA VAL A 180 6.51 7.53 -5.70
C VAL A 180 6.10 8.11 -7.07
N GLN A 181 5.88 7.20 -8.02
CA GLN A 181 5.50 7.55 -9.39
C GLN A 181 4.00 7.33 -9.59
N PRO A 182 3.16 8.38 -9.67
CA PRO A 182 1.75 8.24 -10.02
C PRO A 182 1.56 7.76 -11.45
N ALA A 183 0.52 6.98 -11.67
CA ALA A 183 0.07 6.65 -13.01
C ALA A 183 -0.62 7.85 -13.67
N ASP A 184 -0.45 8.01 -14.98
CA ASP A 184 -1.15 9.03 -15.76
C ASP A 184 -2.63 8.62 -15.94
N LYS A 185 -3.55 9.59 -15.82
CA LYS A 185 -4.99 9.31 -15.94
C LYS A 185 -5.36 8.73 -17.30
N ASP A 186 -4.81 9.29 -18.36
CA ASP A 186 -5.08 8.82 -19.72
C ASP A 186 -4.54 7.40 -19.95
N PHE A 187 -3.37 7.09 -19.41
CA PHE A 187 -2.81 5.74 -19.43
C PHE A 187 -3.72 4.74 -18.70
N VAL A 188 -4.13 5.04 -17.46
CA VAL A 188 -4.96 4.13 -16.67
C VAL A 188 -6.31 3.89 -17.34
N LYS A 189 -6.92 4.93 -17.91
CA LYS A 189 -8.16 4.80 -18.67
C LYS A 189 -7.99 3.93 -19.91
N ALA A 190 -6.96 4.21 -20.72
CA ALA A 190 -6.65 3.41 -21.90
C ALA A 190 -6.35 1.95 -21.54
N LEU A 191 -5.68 1.69 -20.41
CA LEU A 191 -5.40 0.36 -19.88
C LEU A 191 -6.70 -0.38 -19.50
N ALA A 192 -7.59 0.27 -18.77
CA ALA A 192 -8.86 -0.32 -18.36
C ALA A 192 -9.76 -0.64 -19.58
N ASP A 193 -9.83 0.27 -20.54
CA ASP A 193 -10.58 0.07 -21.79
C ASP A 193 -9.98 -1.10 -22.59
N PHE A 194 -8.65 -1.17 -22.70
CA PHE A 194 -7.95 -2.27 -23.37
C PHE A 194 -8.18 -3.62 -22.69
N CYS A 195 -8.09 -3.68 -21.36
CA CYS A 195 -8.38 -4.91 -20.61
C CYS A 195 -9.80 -5.41 -20.90
N LYS A 196 -10.77 -4.50 -20.88
CA LYS A 196 -12.18 -4.83 -21.15
C LYS A 196 -12.39 -5.32 -22.59
N GLU A 197 -11.77 -4.67 -23.58
CA GLU A 197 -11.87 -5.05 -25.00
C GLU A 197 -11.29 -6.45 -25.26
N MET A 198 -10.14 -6.75 -24.64
CA MET A 198 -9.42 -8.01 -24.83
C MET A 198 -9.90 -9.15 -23.90
N GLY A 199 -10.81 -8.88 -22.96
CA GLY A 199 -11.22 -9.87 -21.96
C GLY A 199 -10.06 -10.30 -21.04
N ILE A 200 -9.18 -9.36 -20.70
CA ILE A 200 -8.04 -9.51 -19.78
C ILE A 200 -8.45 -8.90 -18.42
N TYR A 201 -8.17 -9.59 -17.32
CA TYR A 201 -8.51 -9.05 -15.99
C TYR A 201 -7.58 -7.89 -15.62
N LEU A 202 -8.15 -6.82 -15.09
CA LEU A 202 -7.41 -5.71 -14.50
C LEU A 202 -7.23 -5.94 -13.00
N ILE A 203 -5.97 -6.09 -12.56
CA ILE A 203 -5.60 -6.20 -11.13
C ILE A 203 -4.98 -4.89 -10.69
N VAL A 204 -5.54 -4.26 -9.65
CA VAL A 204 -4.94 -3.08 -9.02
C VAL A 204 -4.38 -3.46 -7.66
N ASP A 205 -3.07 -3.29 -7.49
CA ASP A 205 -2.39 -3.45 -6.20
C ASP A 205 -2.58 -2.17 -5.37
N GLU A 206 -3.54 -2.22 -4.46
CA GLU A 206 -3.86 -1.14 -3.51
C GLU A 206 -3.20 -1.32 -2.14
N VAL A 207 -2.21 -2.20 -2.05
CA VAL A 207 -1.53 -2.51 -0.77
C VAL A 207 -0.92 -1.26 -0.14
N GLN A 208 -0.39 -0.33 -0.93
CA GLN A 208 0.15 0.93 -0.42
C GLN A 208 -0.75 2.13 -0.70
N THR A 209 -1.51 2.13 -1.78
CA THR A 209 -2.31 3.27 -2.24
C THR A 209 -3.70 3.35 -1.62
N GLY A 210 -4.25 2.22 -1.18
CA GLY A 210 -5.59 2.13 -0.63
C GLY A 210 -5.74 2.66 0.80
N LEU A 211 -6.96 2.55 1.30
CA LEU A 211 -7.32 2.83 2.69
C LEU A 211 -6.97 4.27 3.12
N GLY A 212 -7.44 5.22 2.34
CA GLY A 212 -7.31 6.65 2.62
C GLY A 212 -5.95 7.24 2.27
N ARG A 213 -4.92 6.44 1.96
CA ARG A 213 -3.55 6.91 1.69
C ARG A 213 -3.49 7.99 0.62
N THR A 214 -4.29 7.89 -0.41
CA THR A 214 -4.38 8.87 -1.51
C THR A 214 -5.51 9.90 -1.33
N GLY A 215 -6.22 9.88 -0.18
CA GLY A 215 -7.35 10.77 0.11
C GLY A 215 -8.71 10.21 -0.31
N LYS A 216 -8.76 9.05 -0.96
CA LYS A 216 -9.97 8.26 -1.21
C LYS A 216 -9.83 6.89 -0.59
N LEU A 217 -10.93 6.15 -0.40
CA LEU A 217 -10.86 4.82 0.18
C LEU A 217 -9.95 3.91 -0.66
N TYR A 218 -10.09 3.99 -1.97
CA TYR A 218 -9.25 3.31 -2.95
C TYR A 218 -8.67 4.30 -3.96
N ALA A 219 -7.43 4.12 -4.37
CA ALA A 219 -6.79 5.00 -5.34
C ALA A 219 -7.43 4.91 -6.73
N TYR A 220 -7.99 3.75 -7.12
CA TYR A 220 -8.68 3.61 -8.42
C TYR A 220 -9.86 4.57 -8.59
N GLU A 221 -10.43 5.08 -7.49
CA GLU A 221 -11.51 6.08 -7.51
C GLU A 221 -11.07 7.46 -8.05
N HIS A 222 -9.75 7.76 -8.06
CA HIS A 222 -9.21 8.97 -8.70
C HIS A 222 -9.18 8.89 -10.23
N TYR A 223 -9.29 7.67 -10.77
CA TYR A 223 -9.17 7.36 -12.19
C TYR A 223 -10.49 6.99 -12.84
N ASP A 224 -11.57 6.97 -12.06
CA ASP A 224 -12.91 6.60 -12.51
C ASP A 224 -12.94 5.22 -13.20
N ILE A 225 -12.16 4.26 -12.69
CA ILE A 225 -12.14 2.87 -13.11
C ILE A 225 -12.68 1.95 -12.03
N GLU A 226 -13.06 0.74 -12.41
CA GLU A 226 -13.44 -0.32 -11.50
C GLU A 226 -12.67 -1.60 -11.87
N PRO A 227 -11.63 -1.98 -11.10
CA PRO A 227 -10.81 -3.16 -11.42
C PRO A 227 -11.61 -4.45 -11.24
N ASP A 228 -11.20 -5.53 -11.93
CA ASP A 228 -11.78 -6.85 -11.71
C ASP A 228 -11.31 -7.45 -10.39
N ILE A 229 -10.07 -7.16 -10.00
CA ILE A 229 -9.44 -7.63 -8.78
C ILE A 229 -8.62 -6.49 -8.18
N PHE A 230 -8.67 -6.33 -6.87
CA PHE A 230 -7.73 -5.45 -6.17
C PHE A 230 -7.29 -6.02 -4.84
N THR A 231 -6.12 -5.60 -4.37
CA THR A 231 -5.49 -6.14 -3.18
C THR A 231 -5.22 -5.07 -2.14
N LEU A 232 -5.39 -5.42 -0.87
CA LEU A 232 -5.22 -4.54 0.26
C LEU A 232 -4.32 -5.18 1.32
N ALA A 233 -3.61 -4.37 2.09
CA ALA A 233 -2.92 -4.77 3.31
C ALA A 233 -2.58 -3.51 4.13
N LYS A 234 -1.38 -3.44 4.71
CA LYS A 234 -0.82 -2.24 5.39
C LYS A 234 -1.85 -1.48 6.23
N GLY A 235 -2.44 -0.42 5.69
CA GLY A 235 -3.43 0.42 6.37
C GLY A 235 -4.73 -0.29 6.79
N LEU A 236 -4.98 -1.52 6.33
CA LEU A 236 -6.25 -2.22 6.54
C LEU A 236 -6.58 -2.44 8.02
N ALA A 237 -5.59 -2.80 8.83
CA ALA A 237 -5.79 -3.00 10.28
C ALA A 237 -4.86 -2.12 11.12
N ASN A 238 -4.37 -1.04 10.54
CA ASN A 238 -3.63 0.04 11.22
C ASN A 238 -2.55 -0.42 12.20
N GLY A 239 -1.73 -1.41 11.78
CA GLY A 239 -0.61 -1.97 12.56
C GLY A 239 -0.67 -3.48 12.77
N VAL A 240 -1.84 -4.12 12.64
CA VAL A 240 -1.98 -5.57 12.75
C VAL A 240 -1.79 -6.23 11.37
N PRO A 241 -0.99 -7.32 11.25
CA PRO A 241 -0.81 -8.01 10.00
C PRO A 241 -2.12 -8.55 9.43
N VAL A 242 -2.49 -8.09 8.25
CA VAL A 242 -3.67 -8.52 7.50
C VAL A 242 -3.49 -8.14 6.03
N GLY A 243 -4.07 -8.92 5.15
CA GLY A 243 -4.25 -8.61 3.74
C GLY A 243 -5.63 -9.04 3.29
N ALA A 244 -6.07 -8.49 2.18
CA ALA A 244 -7.30 -8.90 1.51
C ALA A 244 -7.13 -8.84 0.00
N MET A 245 -7.70 -9.80 -0.71
CA MET A 245 -7.94 -9.74 -2.14
C MET A 245 -9.46 -9.61 -2.32
N LEU A 246 -9.86 -8.60 -3.08
CA LEU A 246 -11.24 -8.41 -3.50
C LEU A 246 -11.33 -8.65 -5.00
N ALA A 247 -12.31 -9.45 -5.41
CA ALA A 247 -12.53 -9.78 -6.82
C ALA A 247 -14.01 -9.69 -7.13
N LYS A 248 -14.36 -9.33 -8.38
CA LYS A 248 -15.76 -9.30 -8.81
C LYS A 248 -16.45 -10.63 -8.53
N SER A 249 -17.71 -10.59 -8.13
CA SER A 249 -18.47 -11.79 -7.73
C SER A 249 -18.52 -12.85 -8.84
N SER A 250 -18.45 -12.44 -10.10
CA SER A 250 -18.36 -13.32 -11.27
C SER A 250 -17.12 -14.23 -11.27
N LEU A 251 -16.07 -13.88 -10.49
CA LEU A 251 -14.88 -14.74 -10.33
C LEU A 251 -15.01 -15.72 -9.16
N GLY A 252 -16.11 -15.67 -8.40
CA GLY A 252 -16.28 -16.45 -7.17
C GLY A 252 -16.16 -17.97 -7.35
N GLU A 253 -16.62 -18.51 -8.49
CA GLU A 253 -16.49 -19.93 -8.79
C GLU A 253 -15.04 -20.40 -8.95
N ALA A 254 -14.12 -19.51 -9.36
CA ALA A 254 -12.70 -19.84 -9.48
C ALA A 254 -12.06 -20.14 -8.11
N PHE A 255 -12.54 -19.53 -7.04
CA PHE A 255 -12.10 -19.81 -5.66
C PHE A 255 -13.14 -20.61 -4.88
N SER A 256 -13.64 -21.71 -5.48
CA SER A 256 -14.50 -22.69 -4.82
C SER A 256 -13.77 -23.44 -3.70
N TYR A 257 -14.51 -24.24 -2.93
CA TYR A 257 -14.00 -25.02 -1.79
C TYR A 257 -12.66 -25.73 -2.07
N GLY A 258 -11.66 -25.49 -1.20
CA GLY A 258 -10.35 -26.11 -1.27
C GLY A 258 -9.38 -25.56 -2.34
N SER A 259 -9.80 -24.57 -3.13
CA SER A 259 -8.92 -24.03 -4.19
C SER A 259 -7.84 -23.06 -3.68
N HIS A 260 -8.08 -22.38 -2.59
CA HIS A 260 -7.14 -21.50 -1.89
C HIS A 260 -7.51 -21.39 -0.41
N GLY A 261 -6.57 -20.92 0.43
CA GLY A 261 -6.84 -20.80 1.85
C GLY A 261 -5.71 -20.13 2.62
N SER A 262 -6.01 -19.76 3.85
CA SER A 262 -5.09 -19.20 4.83
C SER A 262 -5.50 -19.65 6.22
N THR A 263 -4.54 -20.09 7.04
CA THR A 263 -4.80 -20.48 8.42
C THR A 263 -5.18 -19.28 9.29
N PHE A 264 -4.41 -18.19 9.21
CA PHE A 264 -4.60 -17.01 10.04
C PHE A 264 -5.36 -15.87 9.35
N GLY A 265 -5.55 -15.95 8.04
CA GLY A 265 -6.26 -14.92 7.28
C GLY A 265 -7.66 -14.70 7.82
N GLY A 266 -8.02 -13.44 8.10
CA GLY A 266 -9.31 -13.08 8.67
C GLY A 266 -9.49 -13.47 10.14
N ASN A 267 -8.40 -13.69 10.92
CA ASN A 267 -8.52 -13.97 12.34
C ASN A 267 -9.22 -12.83 13.09
N LYS A 268 -9.84 -13.16 14.20
CA LYS A 268 -10.70 -12.21 14.93
C LYS A 268 -9.97 -10.99 15.44
N LEU A 269 -8.71 -11.11 15.83
CA LEU A 269 -7.92 -9.95 16.29
C LEU A 269 -7.68 -8.97 15.14
N ALA A 270 -7.22 -9.46 13.99
CA ALA A 270 -7.00 -8.64 12.82
C ALA A 270 -8.30 -8.01 12.29
N MET A 271 -9.39 -8.76 12.29
CA MET A 271 -10.69 -8.26 11.85
C MET A 271 -11.29 -7.21 12.81
N ALA A 272 -11.08 -7.33 14.10
CA ALA A 272 -11.49 -6.29 15.06
C ALA A 272 -10.74 -4.98 14.82
N ALA A 273 -9.44 -5.03 14.57
CA ALA A 273 -8.64 -3.86 14.21
C ALA A 273 -9.05 -3.27 12.86
N ALA A 274 -9.23 -4.11 11.84
CA ALA A 274 -9.66 -3.69 10.51
C ALA A 274 -11.04 -3.02 10.54
N LYS A 275 -12.00 -3.60 11.28
CA LYS A 275 -13.33 -3.02 11.45
C LYS A 275 -13.25 -1.62 12.09
N ALA A 276 -12.53 -1.48 13.21
CA ALA A 276 -12.37 -0.19 13.87
C ALA A 276 -11.66 0.84 12.99
N THR A 277 -10.69 0.41 12.17
CA THR A 277 -9.99 1.26 11.21
C THR A 277 -10.95 1.78 10.14
N LEU A 278 -11.75 0.90 9.55
CA LEU A 278 -12.73 1.26 8.51
C LEU A 278 -13.87 2.13 9.08
N GLU A 279 -14.35 1.82 10.27
CA GLU A 279 -15.38 2.62 10.94
C GLU A 279 -14.93 4.08 11.17
N VAL A 280 -13.65 4.33 11.43
CA VAL A 280 -13.09 5.69 11.50
C VAL A 280 -13.01 6.32 10.11
N MET A 281 -12.48 5.60 9.11
CA MET A 281 -12.28 6.12 7.76
C MET A 281 -13.60 6.43 7.03
N LEU A 282 -14.64 5.65 7.32
CA LEU A 282 -15.95 5.78 6.66
C LEU A 282 -16.90 6.77 7.35
N VAL A 283 -16.44 7.46 8.40
CA VAL A 283 -17.20 8.61 8.94
C VAL A 283 -17.36 9.66 7.84
N SER A 284 -18.59 10.16 7.68
CA SER A 284 -18.90 11.16 6.65
C SER A 284 -17.96 12.36 6.71
N GLY A 285 -17.34 12.70 5.58
CA GLY A 285 -16.40 13.81 5.44
C GLY A 285 -14.96 13.53 5.89
N PHE A 286 -14.67 12.37 6.51
CA PHE A 286 -13.32 12.05 6.94
C PHE A 286 -12.34 11.96 5.77
N LEU A 287 -12.67 11.19 4.73
CA LEU A 287 -11.82 11.04 3.55
C LEU A 287 -11.74 12.32 2.69
N ASP A 288 -12.82 13.13 2.66
CA ASP A 288 -12.80 14.42 1.96
C ASP A 288 -11.80 15.37 2.65
N THR A 289 -11.83 15.45 3.98
CA THR A 289 -10.84 16.21 4.76
C THR A 289 -9.42 15.67 4.56
N ALA A 290 -9.26 14.34 4.56
CA ALA A 290 -7.96 13.73 4.30
C ALA A 290 -7.43 14.06 2.90
N LEU A 291 -8.28 14.06 1.87
CA LEU A 291 -7.90 14.46 0.51
C LEU A 291 -7.44 15.92 0.46
N GLU A 292 -8.20 16.82 1.08
CA GLU A 292 -7.86 18.24 1.14
C GLU A 292 -6.52 18.48 1.84
N ASN A 293 -6.34 17.89 3.03
CA ASN A 293 -5.10 18.03 3.80
C ASN A 293 -3.90 17.40 3.08
N GLY A 294 -4.07 16.26 2.39
CA GLY A 294 -3.03 15.65 1.57
C GLY A 294 -2.59 16.55 0.41
N ASN A 295 -3.53 17.21 -0.25
CA ASN A 295 -3.25 18.19 -1.30
C ASN A 295 -2.54 19.43 -0.73
N GLN A 296 -2.96 19.91 0.44
CA GLN A 296 -2.28 21.02 1.13
C GLN A 296 -0.85 20.66 1.52
N LEU A 297 -0.60 19.45 2.04
CA LEU A 297 0.74 18.97 2.35
C LEU A 297 1.64 19.04 1.12
N GLN A 298 1.19 18.52 -0.03
CA GLN A 298 1.96 18.56 -1.27
C GLN A 298 2.24 20.00 -1.73
N ALA A 299 1.24 20.87 -1.75
CA ALA A 299 1.38 22.27 -2.14
C ALA A 299 2.37 23.03 -1.24
N LYS A 300 2.28 22.83 0.09
CA LYS A 300 3.21 23.42 1.07
C LYS A 300 4.65 22.90 0.86
N LEU A 301 4.84 21.62 0.60
CA LEU A 301 6.15 21.04 0.30
C LEU A 301 6.72 21.59 -1.02
N GLN A 302 5.93 21.66 -2.08
CA GLN A 302 6.35 22.26 -3.35
C GLN A 302 6.80 23.70 -3.18
N THR A 303 6.09 24.49 -2.37
CA THR A 303 6.46 25.89 -2.09
C THR A 303 7.72 25.97 -1.25
N ALA A 304 7.79 25.21 -0.13
CA ALA A 304 8.90 25.32 0.82
C ALA A 304 10.23 24.74 0.28
N LEU A 305 10.16 23.88 -0.73
CA LEU A 305 11.33 23.23 -1.33
C LEU A 305 11.69 23.79 -2.72
N SER A 306 10.99 24.82 -3.21
CA SER A 306 11.14 25.33 -4.57
C SER A 306 12.51 26.01 -4.83
N ASP A 307 13.15 26.51 -3.78
CA ASP A 307 14.44 27.20 -3.83
C ASP A 307 15.62 26.31 -3.37
N LYS A 308 15.36 25.05 -3.04
CA LYS A 308 16.40 24.13 -2.57
C LYS A 308 17.16 23.52 -3.75
N GLU A 309 18.44 23.85 -3.90
CA GLU A 309 19.28 23.44 -5.05
C GLU A 309 19.32 21.93 -5.28
N THR A 310 19.19 21.14 -4.21
CA THR A 310 19.26 19.68 -4.29
C THR A 310 17.91 19.02 -4.59
N VAL A 311 16.79 19.74 -4.51
CA VAL A 311 15.45 19.20 -4.79
C VAL A 311 15.11 19.39 -6.26
N THR A 312 14.83 18.29 -6.96
CA THR A 312 14.49 18.32 -8.38
C THR A 312 12.99 18.34 -8.63
N THR A 313 12.21 17.61 -7.83
CA THR A 313 10.75 17.62 -7.92
C THR A 313 10.09 17.12 -6.65
N VAL A 314 8.86 17.56 -6.40
CA VAL A 314 7.95 17.02 -5.38
C VAL A 314 6.72 16.51 -6.10
N ARG A 315 6.42 15.21 -5.98
CA ARG A 315 5.30 14.54 -6.66
C ARG A 315 4.58 13.58 -5.73
N GLY A 316 3.40 13.14 -6.14
CA GLY A 316 2.65 12.14 -5.37
C GLY A 316 1.15 12.25 -5.57
N LEU A 317 0.40 11.53 -4.71
CA LEU A 317 -1.06 11.55 -4.68
C LEU A 317 -1.52 11.46 -3.21
N GLY A 318 -2.27 12.45 -2.73
CA GLY A 318 -2.68 12.55 -1.33
C GLY A 318 -1.48 12.57 -0.37
N TYR A 319 -1.46 11.67 0.58
CA TYR A 319 -0.37 11.53 1.57
C TYR A 319 0.76 10.58 1.12
N MET A 320 0.80 10.22 -0.12
CA MET A 320 1.90 9.46 -0.70
C MET A 320 2.77 10.41 -1.52
N VAL A 321 3.85 10.93 -0.90
CA VAL A 321 4.68 12.02 -1.46
C VAL A 321 6.12 11.55 -1.63
N GLY A 322 6.71 11.88 -2.78
CA GLY A 322 8.12 11.70 -3.10
C GLY A 322 8.80 13.05 -3.32
N ILE A 323 9.91 13.27 -2.64
CA ILE A 323 10.81 14.40 -2.87
C ILE A 323 12.05 13.86 -3.57
N GLU A 324 12.16 14.10 -4.85
CA GLU A 324 13.32 13.69 -5.64
C GLU A 324 14.48 14.67 -5.43
N THR A 325 15.69 14.14 -5.23
CA THR A 325 16.83 14.95 -4.82
C THR A 325 18.14 14.43 -5.39
N THR A 326 19.10 15.32 -5.61
CA THR A 326 20.50 15.01 -5.91
C THR A 326 21.34 14.82 -4.63
N GLY A 327 20.77 15.12 -3.45
CA GLY A 327 21.41 14.99 -2.16
C GLY A 327 21.61 13.53 -1.72
N ASN A 328 22.47 13.32 -0.72
CA ASN A 328 22.73 12.01 -0.17
C ASN A 328 21.54 11.54 0.71
N LEU A 329 20.80 10.55 0.24
CA LEU A 329 19.62 10.04 0.97
C LEU A 329 19.93 9.58 2.41
N GLY A 330 21.13 9.01 2.64
CA GLY A 330 21.53 8.54 3.97
C GLY A 330 21.70 9.68 4.96
N GLU A 331 22.31 10.79 4.52
CA GLU A 331 22.52 12.01 5.31
C GLU A 331 21.21 12.73 5.56
N LEU A 332 20.34 12.86 4.54
CA LEU A 332 19.04 13.49 4.66
C LEU A 332 18.14 12.74 5.66
N VAL A 333 18.09 11.39 5.57
CA VAL A 333 17.33 10.57 6.53
C VAL A 333 17.90 10.67 7.94
N GLN A 334 19.21 10.75 8.11
CA GLN A 334 19.83 10.94 9.42
C GLN A 334 19.51 12.33 9.98
N SER A 335 19.64 13.39 9.18
CA SER A 335 19.28 14.76 9.56
C SER A 335 17.80 14.85 9.98
N ALA A 336 16.89 14.17 9.25
CA ALA A 336 15.48 14.09 9.62
C ALA A 336 15.29 13.50 11.03
N ARG A 337 15.94 12.38 11.32
CA ARG A 337 15.88 11.74 12.64
C ARG A 337 16.40 12.63 13.74
N ASP A 338 17.55 13.30 13.52
CA ASP A 338 18.18 14.19 14.48
C ASP A 338 17.29 15.39 14.81
N LYS A 339 16.43 15.78 13.86
CA LYS A 339 15.42 16.84 14.03
C LYS A 339 14.05 16.33 14.53
N GLY A 340 13.93 15.04 14.84
CA GLY A 340 12.68 14.44 15.34
C GLY A 340 11.62 14.18 14.27
N LEU A 341 12.03 13.89 13.04
CA LEU A 341 11.16 13.50 11.94
C LEU A 341 11.55 12.12 11.38
N ILE A 342 10.60 11.22 11.21
CA ILE A 342 10.82 9.92 10.56
C ILE A 342 10.34 9.98 9.11
N VAL A 343 11.26 9.72 8.20
CA VAL A 343 11.01 9.64 6.75
C VAL A 343 11.58 8.35 6.16
N LEU A 344 11.16 8.01 4.95
CA LEU A 344 11.62 6.82 4.21
C LEU A 344 12.42 7.23 2.97
N THR A 345 13.03 6.24 2.34
CA THR A 345 13.59 6.38 0.99
C THR A 345 12.84 5.50 0.01
N ALA A 346 12.84 5.88 -1.27
CA ALA A 346 12.33 5.06 -2.37
C ALA A 346 13.21 5.25 -3.61
N GLY A 347 13.33 4.20 -4.44
CA GLY A 347 14.20 4.24 -5.60
C GLY A 347 15.66 4.53 -5.22
N ILE A 348 16.33 5.34 -6.04
CA ILE A 348 17.75 5.66 -5.85
C ILE A 348 17.98 7.07 -5.28
N ASN A 349 17.00 7.97 -5.41
CA ASN A 349 17.17 9.41 -5.15
C ASN A 349 15.92 10.09 -4.59
N VAL A 350 15.02 9.38 -3.92
CA VAL A 350 13.75 9.94 -3.41
C VAL A 350 13.63 9.78 -1.91
N ILE A 351 13.33 10.87 -1.21
CA ILE A 351 12.77 10.85 0.15
C ILE A 351 11.28 10.62 0.01
N ARG A 352 10.79 9.52 0.58
CA ARG A 352 9.37 9.15 0.56
C ARG A 352 8.70 9.48 1.87
N LEU A 353 7.56 10.16 1.77
CA LEU A 353 6.71 10.51 2.89
C LEU A 353 5.38 9.72 2.77
N LEU A 354 5.04 9.06 3.85
CA LEU A 354 3.79 8.30 4.03
C LEU A 354 3.20 8.65 5.41
N PRO A 355 2.96 9.93 5.74
CA PRO A 355 2.48 10.29 7.06
C PRO A 355 1.06 9.73 7.31
N PRO A 356 0.61 9.65 8.57
CA PRO A 356 -0.78 9.36 8.87
C PRO A 356 -1.72 10.37 8.21
N ILE A 357 -2.87 9.90 7.74
CA ILE A 357 -3.90 10.75 7.11
C ILE A 357 -4.70 11.57 8.13
N THR A 358 -4.34 11.44 9.40
CA THR A 358 -4.90 12.16 10.56
C THR A 358 -4.03 13.33 11.00
N LEU A 359 -3.02 13.73 10.20
CA LEU A 359 -2.21 14.90 10.53
C LEU A 359 -3.09 16.15 10.69
N SER A 360 -2.87 16.88 11.78
CA SER A 360 -3.40 18.22 11.96
C SER A 360 -2.61 19.24 11.12
N ASP A 361 -3.20 20.41 10.85
CA ASP A 361 -2.53 21.51 10.14
C ASP A 361 -1.21 21.89 10.80
N ALA A 362 -1.16 21.93 12.14
CA ALA A 362 0.06 22.24 12.89
C ALA A 362 1.15 21.16 12.68
N GLU A 363 0.79 19.89 12.58
CA GLU A 363 1.74 18.81 12.31
C GLU A 363 2.22 18.82 10.86
N ILE A 364 1.35 19.18 9.91
CA ILE A 364 1.73 19.41 8.51
C ILE A 364 2.74 20.56 8.44
N GLU A 365 2.46 21.70 9.05
CA GLU A 365 3.36 22.85 9.07
C GLU A 365 4.70 22.52 9.70
N LYS A 366 4.69 21.84 10.86
CA LYS A 366 5.90 21.37 11.52
C LYS A 366 6.73 20.45 10.62
N GLY A 367 6.08 19.46 9.99
CA GLY A 367 6.77 18.51 9.09
C GLY A 367 7.38 19.19 7.88
N VAL A 368 6.65 20.13 7.25
CA VAL A 368 7.14 20.93 6.12
C VAL A 368 8.34 21.81 6.51
N ALA A 369 8.27 22.48 7.67
CA ALA A 369 9.38 23.30 8.16
C ALA A 369 10.64 22.45 8.42
N LEU A 370 10.50 21.28 9.10
CA LEU A 370 11.62 20.38 9.31
C LEU A 370 12.23 19.88 8.01
N LEU A 371 11.39 19.52 7.01
CA LEU A 371 11.87 19.10 5.69
C LEU A 371 12.61 20.25 4.98
N SER A 372 12.11 21.48 5.02
CA SER A 372 12.81 22.61 4.45
C SER A 372 14.21 22.80 5.05
N GLU A 373 14.36 22.67 6.38
CA GLU A 373 15.66 22.73 7.07
C GLU A 373 16.60 21.55 6.75
N ILE A 374 16.05 20.38 6.39
CA ILE A 374 16.84 19.18 6.05
C ILE A 374 17.48 19.32 4.67
N PHE A 375 16.84 20.08 3.78
CA PHE A 375 17.33 20.34 2.43
C PHE A 375 18.16 21.64 2.29
N ASP A 376 18.37 22.37 3.42
CA ASP A 376 19.34 23.48 3.48
C ASP A 376 20.78 22.93 3.44
#